data_f5a821b0d5f34cbec0bf5fb4736fc429
#
_entry.id   f5a821b0d5f34cbec0bf5fb4736fc429
#
_cell.length_a   1.000
_cell.length_b   1.000
_cell.length_c   1.000
_cell.angle_alpha   90.00
_cell.angle_beta   90.00
_cell.angle_gamma   90.00
#
_symmetry.space_group_name_H-M   'P 1'
#
loop_
_entity.id
_entity.type
_entity.pdbx_description
1 polymer ?
#
loop_
_entity_poly.entity_id
_entity_poly.type
_entity_poly.pdbx_seq_one_letter_code
_entity_poly.pdbx_strand_id
1 'polypeptide(L)'
;MQLNSTVNFAIGEKFKKKRDDMIPFLLSRFEDLEKAIKDNDKTFFIYDEPRACDFAAFHHLDLSKMLDPSIIKKFPRLEKFLDDMMSIPSVKSYLESRPKLIDVRVEPKLVIDGVAHPTGVKKT
;
A
#
# COMPACT_ATOMS: atom_id res chain seq x y z
N MET A 1 -0.98 -7.29 9.11
CA MET A 1 -0.65 -7.50 7.68
C MET A 1 0.80 -7.14 7.45
N GLN A 2 1.60 -8.11 7.05
CA GLN A 2 3.04 -7.93 6.82
C GLN A 2 3.33 -7.96 5.31
N LEU A 3 3.04 -6.87 4.64
CA LEU A 3 3.27 -6.76 3.21
C LEU A 3 4.74 -6.98 2.84
N ASN A 4 5.64 -6.36 3.60
CA ASN A 4 7.06 -6.36 3.31
C ASN A 4 7.72 -7.74 3.47
N SER A 5 7.43 -8.46 4.55
CA SER A 5 8.03 -9.77 4.79
C SER A 5 7.59 -10.83 3.78
N THR A 6 6.46 -10.64 3.11
CA THR A 6 5.94 -11.58 2.12
C THR A 6 6.56 -11.37 0.74
N VAL A 7 6.86 -10.13 0.37
CA VAL A 7 7.18 -9.74 -1.01
C VAL A 7 8.64 -9.36 -1.18
N ASN A 8 9.22 -8.63 -0.23
CA ASN A 8 10.54 -8.01 -0.38
C ASN A 8 11.71 -8.99 -0.40
N PHE A 9 11.54 -10.19 0.14
CA PHE A 9 12.60 -11.21 0.18
C PHE A 9 12.46 -12.28 -0.91
N ALA A 10 11.63 -12.02 -1.90
CA ALA A 10 11.43 -12.92 -3.02
C ALA A 10 11.82 -12.23 -4.33
N ILE A 11 12.46 -12.98 -5.22
CA ILE A 11 12.82 -12.54 -6.57
C ILE A 11 12.34 -13.55 -7.61
N GLY A 12 12.20 -13.10 -8.86
CA GLY A 12 11.81 -13.97 -9.96
C GLY A 12 10.37 -14.48 -9.84
N GLU A 13 10.15 -15.71 -10.25
CA GLU A 13 8.84 -16.35 -10.23
C GLU A 13 8.28 -16.51 -8.80
N LYS A 14 9.15 -16.61 -7.80
CA LYS A 14 8.72 -16.66 -6.38
C LYS A 14 8.05 -15.36 -5.95
N PHE A 15 8.56 -14.21 -6.38
CA PHE A 15 7.92 -12.91 -6.10
C PHE A 15 6.54 -12.85 -6.74
N LYS A 16 6.44 -13.19 -8.03
CA LYS A 16 5.17 -13.17 -8.76
C LYS A 16 4.13 -14.05 -8.10
N LYS A 17 4.51 -15.28 -7.75
CA LYS A 17 3.62 -16.22 -7.06
C LYS A 17 3.15 -15.69 -5.72
N LYS A 18 4.06 -15.18 -4.89
CA LYS A 18 3.71 -14.62 -3.58
C LYS A 18 2.79 -13.41 -3.70
N ARG A 19 3.02 -12.53 -4.66
CA ARG A 19 2.13 -11.40 -4.94
C ARG A 19 0.74 -11.86 -5.33
N ASP A 20 0.64 -12.77 -6.28
CA ASP A 20 -0.63 -13.28 -6.78
C ASP A 20 -1.42 -14.03 -5.68
N ASP A 21 -0.72 -14.80 -4.83
CA ASP A 21 -1.31 -15.49 -3.68
C ASP A 21 -1.81 -14.50 -2.60
N MET A 22 -1.14 -13.37 -2.45
CA MET A 22 -1.47 -12.35 -1.45
C MET A 22 -2.67 -11.47 -1.84
N ILE A 23 -2.88 -11.21 -3.12
CA ILE A 23 -3.91 -10.27 -3.60
C ILE A 23 -5.31 -10.63 -3.10
N PRO A 24 -5.80 -11.88 -3.18
CA PRO A 24 -7.13 -12.21 -2.64
C PRO A 24 -7.28 -11.91 -1.15
N PHE A 25 -6.23 -12.13 -0.39
CA PHE A 25 -6.20 -11.83 1.04
C PHE A 25 -6.24 -10.32 1.31
N LEU A 26 -5.50 -9.53 0.54
CA LEU A 26 -5.56 -8.08 0.60
C LEU A 26 -6.95 -7.54 0.26
N LEU A 27 -7.59 -8.07 -0.77
CA LEU A 27 -8.93 -7.66 -1.17
C LEU A 27 -9.94 -7.90 -0.05
N SER A 28 -9.88 -9.06 0.61
CA SER A 28 -10.75 -9.37 1.75
C SER A 28 -10.54 -8.38 2.92
N ARG A 29 -9.29 -8.05 3.23
CA ARG A 29 -8.97 -7.08 4.29
C ARG A 29 -9.42 -5.67 3.94
N PHE A 30 -9.31 -5.29 2.68
CA PHE A 30 -9.76 -3.98 2.21
C PHE A 30 -11.28 -3.85 2.21
N GLU A 31 -12.01 -4.92 1.94
CA GLU A 31 -13.47 -4.96 2.13
C GLU A 31 -13.86 -4.65 3.58
N ASP A 32 -13.18 -5.27 4.54
CA ASP A 32 -13.40 -5.01 5.96
C ASP A 32 -13.11 -3.55 6.33
N LEU A 33 -12.00 -3.00 5.84
CA LEU A 33 -11.62 -1.59 6.08
C LEU A 33 -12.59 -0.61 5.40
N GLU A 34 -12.99 -0.88 4.18
CA GLU A 34 -13.96 -0.07 3.45
C GLU A 34 -15.28 0.00 4.20
N LYS A 35 -15.76 -1.13 4.70
CA LYS A 35 -16.97 -1.21 5.52
C LYS A 35 -16.80 -0.42 6.81
N ALA A 36 -15.71 -0.60 7.52
CA ALA A 36 -15.45 0.08 8.79
C ALA A 36 -15.47 1.61 8.64
N ILE A 37 -14.82 2.14 7.59
CA ILE A 37 -14.78 3.58 7.38
C ILE A 37 -16.12 4.15 6.87
N LYS A 38 -16.88 3.38 6.11
CA LYS A 38 -18.23 3.77 5.66
C LYS A 38 -19.22 3.83 6.82
N ASP A 39 -19.18 2.86 7.72
CA ASP A 39 -20.14 2.73 8.81
C ASP A 39 -19.98 3.83 9.87
N ASN A 40 -18.83 4.49 9.92
CA ASN A 40 -18.54 5.47 10.97
C ASN A 40 -18.93 6.93 10.63
N ASP A 41 -19.28 7.26 9.41
CA ASP A 41 -19.66 8.60 8.95
C ASP A 41 -18.67 9.71 9.40
N LYS A 42 -17.39 9.41 9.44
CA LYS A 42 -16.30 10.31 9.78
C LYS A 42 -15.31 10.44 8.63
N THR A 43 -14.51 11.48 8.64
CA THR A 43 -13.45 11.68 7.62
C THR A 43 -12.42 10.58 7.70
N PHE A 44 -12.03 10.20 8.90
CA PHE A 44 -11.09 9.12 9.19
C PHE A 44 -11.79 7.93 9.86
N PHE A 45 -11.04 6.91 10.29
CA PHE A 45 -11.65 5.67 10.79
C PHE A 45 -12.49 5.83 12.05
N ILE A 46 -12.12 6.74 12.94
CA ILE A 46 -12.82 6.93 14.22
C ILE A 46 -13.35 8.35 14.38
N TYR A 47 -12.57 9.35 13.96
CA TYR A 47 -12.87 10.77 14.15
C TYR A 47 -12.74 11.57 12.85
N ASP A 48 -13.07 12.85 12.91
CA ASP A 48 -12.81 13.81 11.83
C ASP A 48 -11.37 14.35 11.85
N GLU A 49 -10.57 13.90 12.81
CA GLU A 49 -9.14 14.15 12.90
C GLU A 49 -8.37 12.83 12.83
N PRO A 50 -7.17 12.80 12.19
CA PRO A 50 -6.38 11.57 12.09
C PRO A 50 -5.81 11.15 13.45
N ARG A 51 -5.82 9.85 13.69
CA ARG A 51 -5.27 9.19 14.87
C ARG A 51 -4.22 8.16 14.45
N ALA A 52 -3.58 7.52 15.41
CA ALA A 52 -2.54 6.52 15.13
C ALA A 52 -3.00 5.39 14.19
N CYS A 53 -4.25 4.93 14.34
CA CYS A 53 -4.83 3.90 13.47
C CYS A 53 -4.94 4.36 12.01
N ASP A 54 -5.20 5.65 11.77
CA ASP A 54 -5.26 6.22 10.42
C ASP A 54 -3.90 6.22 9.74
N PHE A 55 -2.85 6.57 10.46
CA PHE A 55 -1.47 6.52 9.94
C PHE A 55 -1.03 5.08 9.64
N ALA A 56 -1.38 4.13 10.50
CA ALA A 56 -1.10 2.72 10.25
C ALA A 56 -1.84 2.19 9.02
N ALA A 57 -3.13 2.48 8.89
CA ALA A 57 -3.93 2.13 7.72
C ALA A 57 -3.41 2.79 6.45
N PHE A 58 -3.08 4.07 6.52
CA PHE A 58 -2.48 4.81 5.40
C PHE A 58 -1.21 4.15 4.89
N HIS A 59 -0.31 3.77 5.78
CA HIS A 59 0.95 3.11 5.41
C HIS A 59 0.69 1.83 4.60
N HIS A 60 -0.17 0.96 5.09
CA HIS A 60 -0.49 -0.29 4.39
C HIS A 60 -1.22 -0.08 3.06
N LEU A 61 -2.16 0.85 3.02
CA LEU A 61 -2.89 1.17 1.79
C LEU A 61 -2.00 1.83 0.74
N ASP A 62 -1.10 2.72 1.15
CA ASP A 62 -0.14 3.37 0.26
C ASP A 62 0.84 2.34 -0.36
N LEU A 63 1.39 1.44 0.45
CA LEU A 63 2.23 0.35 -0.06
C LEU A 63 1.47 -0.59 -1.01
N SER A 64 0.23 -0.92 -0.68
CA SER A 64 -0.61 -1.78 -1.53
C SER A 64 -0.93 -1.11 -2.86
N LYS A 65 -1.18 0.20 -2.86
CA LYS A 65 -1.37 0.99 -4.08
C LYS A 65 -0.11 1.02 -4.96
N MET A 66 1.07 1.07 -4.34
CA MET A 66 2.33 0.98 -5.08
C MET A 66 2.54 -0.41 -5.68
N LEU A 67 2.14 -1.46 -4.98
CA LEU A 67 2.26 -2.84 -5.44
C LEU A 67 1.32 -3.12 -6.63
N ASP A 68 0.06 -2.71 -6.51
CA ASP A 68 -0.95 -2.82 -7.55
C ASP A 68 -1.99 -1.70 -7.43
N PRO A 69 -1.89 -0.64 -8.26
CA PRO A 69 -2.82 0.48 -8.20
C PRO A 69 -4.28 0.10 -8.48
N SER A 70 -4.53 -1.03 -9.15
CA SER A 70 -5.89 -1.47 -9.47
C SER A 70 -6.68 -1.93 -8.26
N ILE A 71 -6.00 -2.35 -7.19
CA ILE A 71 -6.64 -2.85 -5.97
C ILE A 71 -7.44 -1.73 -5.30
N ILE A 72 -6.82 -0.59 -5.05
CA ILE A 72 -7.46 0.52 -4.31
C ILE A 72 -8.66 1.10 -5.06
N LYS A 73 -8.66 1.06 -6.37
CA LYS A 73 -9.77 1.57 -7.21
C LYS A 73 -11.09 0.83 -7.01
N LYS A 74 -11.03 -0.37 -6.46
CA LYS A 74 -12.22 -1.15 -6.09
C LYS A 74 -12.87 -0.66 -4.80
N PHE A 75 -12.20 0.22 -4.06
CA PHE A 75 -12.61 0.69 -2.73
C PHE A 75 -12.63 2.22 -2.69
N PRO A 76 -13.67 2.87 -3.22
CA PRO A 76 -13.68 4.32 -3.41
C PRO A 76 -13.60 5.10 -2.09
N ARG A 77 -14.12 4.58 -0.99
CA ARG A 77 -14.01 5.25 0.31
C ARG A 77 -12.59 5.17 0.88
N LEU A 78 -11.89 4.06 0.66
CA LEU A 78 -10.46 3.95 1.01
C LEU A 78 -9.59 4.82 0.10
N GLU A 79 -9.92 4.93 -1.17
CA GLU A 79 -9.23 5.85 -2.08
C GLU A 79 -9.37 7.31 -1.60
N LYS A 80 -10.60 7.71 -1.23
CA LYS A 80 -10.84 9.02 -0.62
C LYS A 80 -10.06 9.21 0.68
N PHE A 81 -10.01 8.20 1.54
CA PHE A 81 -9.22 8.23 2.78
C PHE A 81 -7.73 8.49 2.49
N LEU A 82 -7.15 7.84 1.48
CA LEU A 82 -5.77 8.11 1.06
C LEU A 82 -5.58 9.55 0.62
N ASP A 83 -6.50 10.10 -0.15
CA ASP A 83 -6.44 11.49 -0.61
C ASP A 83 -6.56 12.47 0.56
N ASP A 84 -7.46 12.20 1.51
CA ASP A 84 -7.62 13.01 2.72
C ASP A 84 -6.35 12.99 3.58
N MET A 85 -5.71 11.82 3.76
CA MET A 85 -4.43 11.70 4.47
C MET A 85 -3.29 12.43 3.77
N MET A 86 -3.19 12.30 2.45
CA MET A 86 -2.15 12.98 1.65
C MET A 86 -2.34 14.51 1.61
N SER A 87 -3.53 15.00 1.90
CA SER A 87 -3.84 16.43 1.99
C SER A 87 -3.37 17.07 3.29
N ILE A 88 -3.03 16.28 4.31
CA ILE A 88 -2.47 16.79 5.56
C ILE A 88 -1.08 17.36 5.27
N PRO A 89 -0.78 18.63 5.58
CA PRO A 89 0.46 19.29 5.18
C PRO A 89 1.74 18.54 5.61
N SER A 90 1.77 18.01 6.82
CA SER A 90 2.92 17.23 7.32
C SER A 90 3.10 15.91 6.58
N VAL A 91 2.02 15.22 6.23
CA VAL A 91 2.05 14.00 5.43
C VAL A 91 2.52 14.28 4.02
N LYS A 92 1.98 15.31 3.39
CA LYS A 92 2.37 15.76 2.05
C LYS A 92 3.88 16.07 2.00
N SER A 93 4.36 16.88 2.92
CA SER A 93 5.78 17.22 3.02
C SER A 93 6.68 15.99 3.18
N TYR A 94 6.28 15.05 4.03
CA TYR A 94 6.99 13.78 4.20
C TYR A 94 7.02 12.96 2.92
N LEU A 95 5.91 12.82 2.23
CA LEU A 95 5.83 12.04 0.98
C LEU A 95 6.68 12.64 -0.14
N GLU A 96 6.74 13.97 -0.22
CA GLU A 96 7.58 14.70 -1.20
C GLU A 96 9.08 14.54 -0.91
N SER A 97 9.47 14.46 0.36
CA SER A 97 10.87 14.39 0.79
C SER A 97 11.41 12.97 0.97
N ARG A 98 10.56 11.95 1.09
CA ARG A 98 11.01 10.59 1.29
C ARG A 98 11.74 10.03 0.08
N PRO A 99 12.73 9.12 0.29
CA PRO A 99 13.35 8.41 -0.81
C PRO A 99 12.35 7.62 -1.64
N LYS A 100 12.61 7.49 -2.94
CA LYS A 100 11.79 6.68 -3.83
C LYS A 100 11.82 5.22 -3.42
N LEU A 101 10.66 4.67 -3.08
CA LEU A 101 10.52 3.24 -2.76
C LEU A 101 10.66 2.40 -4.04
N ILE A 102 11.60 1.47 -4.05
CA ILE A 102 11.90 0.62 -5.20
C ILE A 102 11.55 -0.84 -4.99
N ASP A 103 11.32 -1.24 -3.74
CA ASP A 103 11.03 -2.61 -3.31
C ASP A 103 9.52 -2.92 -3.22
N VAL A 104 8.68 -1.90 -3.29
CA VAL A 104 7.22 -2.03 -3.25
C VAL A 104 6.61 -1.19 -4.39
N ARG A 105 6.46 -1.78 -5.56
CA ARG A 105 5.94 -1.10 -6.76
C ARG A 105 5.34 -2.11 -7.73
N VAL A 106 4.76 -1.62 -8.80
CA VAL A 106 4.31 -2.46 -9.93
C VAL A 106 5.48 -3.23 -10.54
N GLU A 107 6.65 -2.59 -10.65
CA GLU A 107 7.91 -3.23 -11.03
C GLU A 107 8.92 -3.11 -9.88
N PRO A 108 8.76 -3.90 -8.80
CA PRO A 108 9.63 -3.78 -7.64
C PRO A 108 11.04 -4.28 -7.94
N LYS A 109 11.99 -3.78 -7.14
CA LYS A 109 13.39 -4.21 -7.20
C LYS A 109 13.88 -4.56 -5.81
N LEU A 110 14.71 -5.58 -5.70
CA LEU A 110 15.42 -5.93 -4.48
C LEU A 110 16.85 -5.40 -4.56
N VAL A 111 17.30 -4.70 -3.53
CA VAL A 111 18.68 -4.21 -3.46
C VAL A 111 19.55 -5.24 -2.76
N ILE A 112 20.59 -5.71 -3.45
CA ILE A 112 21.59 -6.64 -2.93
C ILE A 112 22.95 -6.00 -3.16
N ASP A 113 23.74 -5.83 -2.10
CA ASP A 113 25.05 -5.20 -2.15
C ASP A 113 25.06 -3.83 -2.87
N GLY A 114 24.03 -3.03 -2.62
CA GLY A 114 23.86 -1.70 -3.22
C GLY A 114 23.38 -1.69 -4.68
N VAL A 115 23.15 -2.86 -5.28
CA VAL A 115 22.66 -3.00 -6.66
C VAL A 115 21.20 -3.41 -6.68
N ALA A 116 20.38 -2.70 -7.46
CA ALA A 116 18.95 -2.98 -7.60
C ALA A 116 18.71 -4.09 -8.64
N HIS A 117 18.16 -5.20 -8.19
CA HIS A 117 17.80 -6.36 -9.03
C HIS A 117 16.28 -6.42 -9.24
N PRO A 118 15.80 -6.71 -10.45
CA PRO A 118 14.37 -6.88 -10.69
C PRO A 118 13.86 -8.14 -9.97
N THR A 119 12.66 -8.07 -9.43
CA THR A 119 12.04 -9.17 -8.66
C THR A 119 11.25 -10.16 -9.54
N GLY A 120 11.38 -10.10 -10.85
CA GLY A 120 10.77 -11.05 -11.78
C GLY A 120 9.48 -10.54 -12.44
N VAL A 121 9.07 -9.32 -12.18
CA VAL A 121 8.06 -8.64 -13.02
C VAL A 121 8.78 -8.24 -14.30
N LYS A 122 8.58 -8.99 -15.38
CA LYS A 122 9.19 -8.65 -16.66
C LYS A 122 8.61 -7.34 -17.20
N LYS A 123 9.47 -6.44 -17.62
CA LYS A 123 9.08 -5.39 -18.55
C LYS A 123 8.65 -6.05 -19.86
N THR A 124 7.45 -5.83 -20.19
CA THR A 124 6.98 -6.09 -21.56
C THR A 124 7.27 -4.87 -22.41
#